data_8edebbb3c90a3244cd97f9698a5df222
#
_entry.id   8edebbb3c90a3244cd97f9698a5df222
#
_cell.length_a   1.000
_cell.length_b   1.000
_cell.length_c   1.000
_cell.angle_alpha   90.00
_cell.angle_beta   90.00
_cell.angle_gamma   90.00
#
_symmetry.space_group_name_H-M   'P 1'
#
loop_
_entity.id
_entity.type
_entity.pdbx_description
1 polymer ?
#
loop_
_entity_poly.entity_id
_entity_poly.type
_entity_poly.pdbx_seq_one_letter_code
_entity_poly.pdbx_strand_id
1 'polypeptide(L)'
;VDEYFEIRGDQSMDLTGVWYLVIGDGSGDTDGVIECAIDLSAMAIPANGSLLVAEDDDTLGVQANYVLSGNALNFENSDNVTHVLVMNFYGFPGDDLDFDDDGVLDVEPWQDTIDGVNIIETTDGSGNWTYLMDGGIGPTTDGYAPSHVYRYTSACGNFEMGTYDPYDPGSADTPGSENPACPINCPADIDGDGTVAVTDILILIGGWGGNDPAHDLDGDGAVGVGDILIVIGAWGPC
;
A
#
# COMPACT_ATOMS: atom_id res chain seq x y z
N VAL A 1 10.54 10.01 -16.52
CA VAL A 1 10.31 8.94 -15.52
C VAL A 1 8.93 8.45 -15.78
N ASP A 2 8.79 7.14 -15.95
CA ASP A 2 7.49 6.55 -16.25
C ASP A 2 6.80 6.28 -14.91
N GLU A 3 5.68 6.98 -14.69
CA GLU A 3 4.88 6.83 -13.50
C GLU A 3 3.75 5.84 -13.75
N TYR A 4 3.38 5.11 -12.72
CA TYR A 4 2.28 4.16 -12.80
C TYR A 4 1.59 3.96 -11.46
N PHE A 5 0.36 3.49 -11.52
CA PHE A 5 -0.33 2.91 -10.37
C PHE A 5 -1.00 1.59 -10.74
N GLU A 6 -1.24 0.78 -9.74
CA GLU A 6 -1.90 -0.51 -9.90
C GLU A 6 -3.08 -0.63 -8.94
N ILE A 7 -4.20 -1.12 -9.46
CA ILE A 7 -5.40 -1.40 -8.68
C ILE A 7 -5.70 -2.88 -8.73
N ARG A 8 -5.95 -3.47 -7.58
CA ARG A 8 -6.35 -4.88 -7.47
C ARG A 8 -7.83 -5.00 -7.14
N GLY A 9 -8.47 -6.00 -7.74
CA GLY A 9 -9.89 -6.26 -7.54
C GLY A 9 -10.32 -7.57 -8.21
N ASP A 10 -11.60 -7.89 -8.07
CA ASP A 10 -12.18 -9.05 -8.72
C ASP A 10 -12.15 -8.90 -10.25
N GLN A 11 -11.90 -10.00 -10.94
CA GLN A 11 -11.90 -10.03 -12.41
C GLN A 11 -13.20 -9.43 -12.97
N SER A 12 -13.05 -8.53 -13.94
CA SER A 12 -14.15 -7.83 -14.59
C SER A 12 -14.98 -6.93 -13.65
N MET A 13 -14.44 -6.55 -12.49
CA MET A 13 -15.04 -5.53 -11.65
C MET A 13 -15.24 -4.26 -12.48
N ASP A 14 -16.47 -3.74 -12.46
CA ASP A 14 -16.85 -2.49 -13.11
C ASP A 14 -16.34 -1.31 -12.27
N LEU A 15 -15.56 -0.43 -12.89
CA LEU A 15 -15.01 0.76 -12.26
C LEU A 15 -15.80 2.03 -12.61
N THR A 16 -17.04 1.90 -13.08
CA THR A 16 -17.90 3.04 -13.38
C THR A 16 -18.04 3.97 -12.17
N GLY A 17 -17.68 5.23 -12.34
CA GLY A 17 -17.69 6.24 -11.28
C GLY A 17 -16.51 6.19 -10.33
N VAL A 18 -15.57 5.27 -10.51
CA VAL A 18 -14.32 5.23 -9.72
C VAL A 18 -13.30 6.18 -10.32
N TRP A 19 -12.64 6.94 -9.46
CA TRP A 19 -11.58 7.86 -9.81
C TRP A 19 -10.34 7.60 -8.95
N TYR A 20 -9.18 7.78 -9.56
CA TYR A 20 -7.91 7.84 -8.85
C TYR A 20 -7.47 9.29 -8.77
N LEU A 21 -7.18 9.77 -7.56
CA LEU A 21 -6.76 11.13 -7.30
C LEU A 21 -5.41 11.14 -6.58
N VAL A 22 -4.62 12.19 -6.83
CA VAL A 22 -3.46 12.56 -6.02
C VAL A 22 -3.75 13.94 -5.44
N ILE A 23 -3.57 14.06 -4.13
CA ILE A 23 -3.73 15.31 -3.38
C ILE A 23 -2.39 15.62 -2.73
N GLY A 24 -1.85 16.76 -3.04
CA GLY A 24 -0.55 17.23 -2.58
C GLY A 24 -0.55 18.72 -2.34
N ASP A 25 0.57 19.37 -2.63
CA ASP A 25 0.67 20.81 -2.55
C ASP A 25 0.36 21.50 -3.89
N GLY A 26 0.06 22.77 -3.80
CA GLY A 26 -0.14 23.63 -4.95
C GLY A 26 0.99 24.67 -5.09
N SER A 27 0.94 25.45 -6.14
CA SER A 27 1.89 26.54 -6.31
C SER A 27 1.67 27.65 -5.27
N GLY A 28 2.67 27.90 -4.40
CA GLY A 28 2.69 29.04 -3.51
C GLY A 28 2.22 28.81 -2.09
N ASP A 29 2.66 27.72 -1.51
CA ASP A 29 2.39 27.29 -0.13
C ASP A 29 0.89 27.02 0.14
N THR A 30 0.19 26.38 -0.81
CA THR A 30 -1.18 25.87 -0.62
C THR A 30 -1.14 24.36 -0.56
N ASP A 31 -1.62 23.79 0.53
CA ASP A 31 -1.75 22.34 0.72
C ASP A 31 -3.16 21.85 0.29
N GLY A 32 -3.33 20.55 0.10
CA GLY A 32 -4.63 19.97 -0.21
C GLY A 32 -5.12 20.14 -1.65
N VAL A 33 -4.21 20.40 -2.59
CA VAL A 33 -4.55 20.61 -3.99
C VAL A 33 -4.65 19.27 -4.74
N ILE A 34 -5.68 19.13 -5.58
CA ILE A 34 -5.78 17.98 -6.49
C ILE A 34 -4.77 18.13 -7.61
N GLU A 35 -3.71 17.37 -7.61
CA GLU A 35 -2.68 17.38 -8.65
C GLU A 35 -3.03 16.52 -9.85
N CYS A 36 -3.63 15.35 -9.57
CA CYS A 36 -3.99 14.37 -10.59
C CYS A 36 -5.42 13.86 -10.36
N ALA A 37 -6.17 13.65 -11.44
CA ALA A 37 -7.49 13.02 -11.41
C ALA A 37 -7.71 12.17 -12.66
N ILE A 38 -7.78 10.85 -12.49
CA ILE A 38 -7.95 9.88 -13.57
C ILE A 38 -9.31 9.19 -13.43
N ASP A 39 -10.16 9.35 -14.43
CA ASP A 39 -11.44 8.66 -14.54
C ASP A 39 -11.23 7.20 -14.98
N LEU A 40 -11.57 6.26 -14.12
CA LEU A 40 -11.43 4.84 -14.38
C LEU A 40 -12.71 4.20 -14.95
N SER A 41 -13.76 4.99 -15.22
CA SER A 41 -15.09 4.49 -15.63
C SER A 41 -15.07 3.68 -16.94
N ALA A 42 -14.06 3.90 -17.81
CA ALA A 42 -13.90 3.14 -19.05
C ALA A 42 -12.99 1.91 -18.91
N MET A 43 -12.50 1.65 -17.69
CA MET A 43 -11.55 0.59 -17.37
C MET A 43 -12.25 -0.55 -16.64
N ALA A 44 -11.60 -1.70 -16.60
CA ALA A 44 -12.06 -2.86 -15.83
C ALA A 44 -10.86 -3.68 -15.34
N ILE A 45 -11.01 -4.32 -14.20
CA ILE A 45 -9.97 -5.20 -13.65
C ILE A 45 -9.78 -6.41 -14.59
N PRO A 46 -8.55 -6.66 -15.08
CA PRO A 46 -8.24 -7.79 -15.96
C PRO A 46 -8.38 -9.15 -15.27
N ALA A 47 -8.20 -10.23 -16.06
CA ALA A 47 -8.34 -11.60 -15.57
C ALA A 47 -7.33 -12.02 -14.50
N ASN A 48 -6.17 -11.36 -14.46
CA ASN A 48 -5.16 -11.57 -13.41
C ASN A 48 -5.46 -10.81 -12.11
N GLY A 49 -6.55 -10.04 -12.05
CA GLY A 49 -6.95 -9.28 -10.87
C GLY A 49 -6.20 -7.97 -10.66
N SER A 50 -5.35 -7.55 -11.60
CA SER A 50 -4.51 -6.37 -11.48
C SER A 50 -4.66 -5.45 -12.69
N LEU A 51 -5.08 -4.22 -12.46
CA LEU A 51 -5.18 -3.15 -13.46
C LEU A 51 -3.97 -2.24 -13.33
N LEU A 52 -3.05 -2.32 -14.28
CA LEU A 52 -1.87 -1.47 -14.39
C LEU A 52 -2.16 -0.30 -15.32
N VAL A 53 -2.04 0.91 -14.80
CA VAL A 53 -2.18 2.18 -15.53
C VAL A 53 -0.85 2.93 -15.46
N ALA A 54 -0.29 3.31 -16.59
CA ALA A 54 1.01 3.96 -16.69
C ALA A 54 1.00 5.13 -17.67
N GLU A 55 1.94 6.05 -17.54
CA GLU A 55 2.17 7.10 -18.55
C GLU A 55 2.90 6.55 -19.76
N ASP A 56 3.82 5.64 -19.55
CA ASP A 56 4.56 4.91 -20.56
C ASP A 56 4.76 3.48 -20.04
N ASP A 57 4.94 2.50 -20.91
CA ASP A 57 5.25 1.12 -20.54
C ASP A 57 6.61 0.65 -21.07
N ASP A 58 7.35 1.52 -21.75
CA ASP A 58 8.65 1.18 -22.37
C ASP A 58 9.71 0.81 -21.31
N THR A 59 9.65 1.42 -20.12
CA THR A 59 10.62 1.17 -19.04
C THR A 59 10.14 0.19 -17.96
N LEU A 60 8.83 -0.09 -17.89
CA LEU A 60 8.27 -1.02 -16.90
C LEU A 60 8.63 -2.49 -17.15
N GLY A 61 9.12 -2.82 -18.37
CA GLY A 61 9.40 -4.21 -18.77
C GLY A 61 8.16 -5.09 -18.93
N VAL A 62 6.97 -4.55 -18.72
CA VAL A 62 5.66 -5.19 -18.90
C VAL A 62 4.73 -4.22 -19.60
N GLN A 63 3.73 -4.76 -20.30
CA GLN A 63 2.74 -3.93 -20.98
C GLN A 63 1.65 -3.49 -19.98
N ALA A 64 1.44 -2.18 -19.84
CA ALA A 64 0.34 -1.64 -19.08
C ALA A 64 -1.03 -1.98 -19.71
N ASN A 65 -2.05 -2.11 -18.90
CA ASN A 65 -3.42 -2.31 -19.40
C ASN A 65 -3.97 -1.04 -20.07
N TYR A 66 -3.58 0.11 -19.52
CA TYR A 66 -3.91 1.42 -20.07
C TYR A 66 -2.67 2.32 -20.00
N VAL A 67 -2.35 2.93 -21.13
CA VAL A 67 -1.27 3.92 -21.24
C VAL A 67 -1.91 5.29 -21.39
N LEU A 68 -1.60 6.17 -20.46
CA LEU A 68 -2.03 7.56 -20.45
C LEU A 68 -1.12 8.37 -21.36
N SER A 69 -1.59 9.48 -21.88
CA SER A 69 -0.80 10.33 -22.77
C SER A 69 -0.27 11.57 -22.05
N GLY A 70 1.00 11.87 -22.26
CA GLY A 70 1.66 13.02 -21.67
C GLY A 70 2.02 12.77 -20.21
N ASN A 71 2.21 13.82 -19.45
CA ASN A 71 2.50 13.80 -18.02
C ASN A 71 1.18 13.81 -17.22
N ALA A 72 0.41 12.73 -17.32
CA ALA A 72 -0.95 12.68 -16.79
C ALA A 72 -1.03 12.33 -15.31
N LEU A 73 -0.03 11.61 -14.81
CA LEU A 73 0.05 11.22 -13.41
C LEU A 73 0.72 12.31 -12.57
N ASN A 74 1.84 12.84 -13.02
CA ASN A 74 2.56 13.97 -12.41
C ASN A 74 2.72 13.84 -10.90
N PHE A 75 3.27 12.68 -10.47
CA PHE A 75 3.50 12.45 -9.05
C PHE A 75 4.66 13.33 -8.56
N GLU A 76 4.38 14.13 -7.53
CA GLU A 76 5.43 14.90 -6.89
C GLU A 76 6.37 14.00 -6.08
N ASN A 77 7.67 14.38 -6.02
CA ASN A 77 8.70 13.67 -5.27
C ASN A 77 9.29 14.52 -4.13
N SER A 78 8.77 15.71 -3.94
CA SER A 78 9.33 16.72 -3.04
C SER A 78 8.36 17.20 -1.97
N ASP A 79 7.23 16.53 -1.81
CA ASP A 79 6.24 16.79 -0.78
C ASP A 79 5.57 15.51 -0.26
N ASN A 80 4.69 15.67 0.73
CA ASN A 80 3.82 14.60 1.22
C ASN A 80 2.56 14.57 0.35
N VAL A 81 2.21 13.42 -0.19
CA VAL A 81 1.05 13.27 -1.07
C VAL A 81 0.10 12.18 -0.60
N THR A 82 -1.18 12.37 -0.88
CA THR A 82 -2.22 11.36 -0.66
C THR A 82 -2.69 10.80 -1.99
N HIS A 83 -2.48 9.51 -2.21
CA HIS A 83 -3.05 8.77 -3.33
C HIS A 83 -4.36 8.13 -2.88
N VAL A 84 -5.45 8.37 -3.56
CA VAL A 84 -6.76 7.92 -3.12
C VAL A 84 -7.65 7.46 -4.28
N LEU A 85 -8.42 6.39 -4.04
CA LEU A 85 -9.53 5.96 -4.89
C LEU A 85 -10.84 6.45 -4.29
N VAL A 86 -11.64 7.14 -5.11
CA VAL A 86 -12.92 7.71 -4.70
C VAL A 86 -14.05 7.35 -5.65
N MET A 87 -15.28 7.46 -5.17
CA MET A 87 -16.50 7.24 -5.96
C MET A 87 -17.15 8.56 -6.35
N ASN A 88 -17.55 8.67 -7.62
CA ASN A 88 -18.34 9.78 -8.12
C ASN A 88 -17.71 11.17 -7.86
N PHE A 89 -16.46 11.31 -8.24
CA PHE A 89 -15.74 12.58 -8.17
C PHE A 89 -16.33 13.62 -9.12
N TYR A 90 -16.45 14.88 -8.68
CA TYR A 90 -17.03 15.99 -9.43
C TYR A 90 -16.20 17.30 -9.35
N GLY A 91 -14.96 17.22 -8.86
CA GLY A 91 -13.97 18.32 -8.85
C GLY A 91 -13.11 18.35 -10.10
N PHE A 92 -12.01 19.10 -10.03
CA PHE A 92 -11.04 19.25 -11.12
C PHE A 92 -9.61 19.25 -10.57
N PRO A 93 -8.60 18.82 -11.36
CA PRO A 93 -7.20 19.09 -11.04
C PRO A 93 -6.97 20.59 -10.83
N GLY A 94 -6.27 20.94 -9.77
CA GLY A 94 -6.03 22.30 -9.32
C GLY A 94 -7.07 22.85 -8.33
N ASP A 95 -8.13 22.09 -8.01
CA ASP A 95 -9.02 22.47 -6.91
C ASP A 95 -8.29 22.33 -5.59
N ASP A 96 -8.36 23.35 -4.77
CA ASP A 96 -7.90 23.40 -3.40
C ASP A 96 -9.01 22.84 -2.47
N LEU A 97 -8.67 21.88 -1.66
CA LEU A 97 -9.60 21.18 -0.77
C LEU A 97 -9.42 21.52 0.71
N ASP A 98 -8.30 22.16 1.07
CA ASP A 98 -7.93 22.59 2.43
C ASP A 98 -7.66 24.11 2.41
N PHE A 99 -8.72 24.90 2.50
CA PHE A 99 -8.69 26.35 2.26
C PHE A 99 -7.92 27.17 3.31
N ASP A 100 -7.66 26.60 4.46
CA ASP A 100 -6.94 27.27 5.55
C ASP A 100 -5.62 26.58 5.92
N ASP A 101 -5.22 25.57 5.13
CA ASP A 101 -3.96 24.83 5.19
C ASP A 101 -3.72 24.25 6.62
N ASP A 102 -4.78 23.72 7.25
CA ASP A 102 -4.70 23.18 8.60
C ASP A 102 -4.48 21.66 8.66
N GLY A 103 -4.42 21.01 7.50
CA GLY A 103 -4.24 19.56 7.35
C GLY A 103 -5.55 18.77 7.41
N VAL A 104 -6.68 19.45 7.31
CA VAL A 104 -8.01 18.83 7.27
C VAL A 104 -8.76 19.32 6.04
N LEU A 105 -9.22 18.43 5.20
CA LEU A 105 -9.99 18.83 4.02
C LEU A 105 -11.29 19.53 4.43
N ASP A 106 -11.50 20.75 3.94
CA ASP A 106 -12.74 21.52 4.08
C ASP A 106 -13.85 20.99 3.18
N VAL A 107 -13.46 20.42 2.04
CA VAL A 107 -14.37 19.85 1.06
C VAL A 107 -13.86 18.53 0.50
N GLU A 108 -14.77 17.60 0.26
CA GLU A 108 -14.53 16.34 -0.41
C GLU A 108 -15.45 16.26 -1.63
N PRO A 109 -14.98 16.63 -2.84
CA PRO A 109 -15.82 16.64 -4.05
C PRO A 109 -16.04 15.24 -4.63
N TRP A 110 -16.39 14.28 -3.79
CA TRP A 110 -16.75 12.89 -4.14
C TRP A 110 -17.77 12.33 -3.17
N GLN A 111 -18.29 11.15 -3.45
CA GLN A 111 -19.33 10.54 -2.64
C GLN A 111 -18.75 9.67 -1.52
N ASP A 112 -17.82 8.79 -1.83
CA ASP A 112 -17.20 7.84 -0.90
C ASP A 112 -15.71 7.68 -1.19
N THR A 113 -14.88 7.55 -0.17
CA THR A 113 -13.49 7.12 -0.27
C THR A 113 -13.44 5.60 -0.23
N ILE A 114 -12.79 4.99 -1.24
CA ILE A 114 -12.72 3.53 -1.40
C ILE A 114 -11.47 2.98 -0.72
N ASP A 115 -10.31 3.57 -1.03
CA ASP A 115 -9.00 3.12 -0.58
C ASP A 115 -7.97 4.23 -0.78
N GLY A 116 -6.81 4.14 -0.12
CA GLY A 116 -5.76 5.13 -0.33
C GLY A 116 -4.50 4.85 0.47
N VAL A 117 -3.48 5.64 0.18
CA VAL A 117 -2.19 5.62 0.89
C VAL A 117 -1.59 7.02 0.91
N ASN A 118 -1.05 7.39 2.06
CA ASN A 118 -0.22 8.58 2.22
C ASN A 118 1.24 8.23 1.94
N ILE A 119 1.90 8.99 1.10
CA ILE A 119 3.33 8.90 0.82
C ILE A 119 3.99 10.09 1.49
N ILE A 120 4.98 9.82 2.35
CA ILE A 120 5.61 10.81 3.21
C ILE A 120 7.04 11.09 2.72
N GLU A 121 7.31 12.33 2.37
CA GLU A 121 8.66 12.85 2.09
C GLU A 121 9.33 13.34 3.36
N THR A 122 8.58 14.05 4.22
CA THR A 122 9.11 14.63 5.45
C THR A 122 8.15 14.52 6.63
N THR A 123 8.73 14.43 7.83
CA THR A 123 7.99 14.43 9.11
C THR A 123 8.37 15.60 10.00
N ASP A 124 9.08 16.60 9.49
CA ASP A 124 9.60 17.71 10.28
C ASP A 124 8.57 18.83 10.56
N GLY A 125 7.35 18.69 10.01
CA GLY A 125 6.27 19.65 10.21
C GLY A 125 6.40 20.92 9.37
N SER A 126 7.12 20.88 8.26
CA SER A 126 7.33 22.02 7.37
C SER A 126 6.12 22.39 6.50
N GLY A 127 4.94 21.83 6.78
CA GLY A 127 3.69 22.28 6.19
C GLY A 127 3.07 21.34 5.15
N ASN A 128 3.75 20.26 4.80
CA ASN A 128 3.20 19.30 3.85
C ASN A 128 2.27 18.31 4.56
N TRP A 129 0.99 18.43 4.32
CA TRP A 129 -0.03 17.57 4.93
C TRP A 129 -0.33 16.33 4.08
N THR A 130 -0.85 15.32 4.73
CA THR A 130 -1.50 14.18 4.07
C THR A 130 -2.91 14.03 4.61
N TYR A 131 -3.80 13.50 3.79
CA TYR A 131 -5.24 13.54 4.04
C TYR A 131 -5.86 12.15 4.07
N LEU A 132 -7.04 12.02 4.66
CA LEU A 132 -7.97 10.89 4.59
C LEU A 132 -7.49 9.59 5.25
N MET A 133 -6.19 9.29 5.28
CA MET A 133 -5.65 8.04 5.81
C MET A 133 -4.86 8.27 7.08
N ASP A 134 -4.97 7.36 8.05
CA ASP A 134 -4.15 7.39 9.25
C ASP A 134 -2.71 6.96 8.93
N GLY A 135 -1.73 7.80 9.27
CA GLY A 135 -0.31 7.52 9.05
C GLY A 135 0.09 7.61 7.58
N GLY A 136 1.22 7.01 7.22
CA GLY A 136 1.75 7.02 5.85
C GLY A 136 3.00 6.17 5.72
N ILE A 137 3.48 6.03 4.48
CA ILE A 137 4.68 5.29 4.12
C ILE A 137 5.78 6.29 3.75
N GLY A 138 6.89 6.22 4.45
CA GLY A 138 8.03 7.11 4.27
C GLY A 138 8.36 7.89 5.56
N PRO A 139 9.30 8.85 5.50
CA PRO A 139 10.26 8.99 4.40
C PRO A 139 11.22 7.81 4.29
N THR A 140 11.97 7.74 3.19
CA THR A 140 13.09 6.82 3.06
C THR A 140 14.19 7.16 4.06
N THR A 141 15.14 6.25 4.28
CA THR A 141 16.29 6.49 5.19
C THR A 141 17.15 7.69 4.78
N ASP A 142 17.11 8.07 3.52
CA ASP A 142 17.85 9.21 2.97
C ASP A 142 17.00 10.51 2.99
N GLY A 143 15.76 10.48 3.51
CA GLY A 143 14.91 11.65 3.67
C GLY A 143 14.20 12.09 2.39
N TYR A 144 13.78 11.16 1.57
CA TYR A 144 13.00 11.40 0.34
C TYR A 144 11.67 10.64 0.39
N ALA A 145 10.71 11.10 -0.41
CA ALA A 145 9.50 10.33 -0.66
C ALA A 145 9.84 8.94 -1.22
N PRO A 146 9.15 7.88 -0.81
CA PRO A 146 9.28 6.57 -1.44
C PRO A 146 8.93 6.63 -2.92
N SER A 147 9.84 6.18 -3.77
CA SER A 147 9.60 6.11 -5.22
C SER A 147 8.77 4.91 -5.66
N HIS A 148 8.55 3.96 -4.77
CA HIS A 148 7.68 2.81 -4.98
C HIS A 148 7.02 2.38 -3.67
N VAL A 149 5.70 2.25 -3.71
CA VAL A 149 4.87 1.79 -2.59
C VAL A 149 3.94 0.68 -3.10
N TYR A 150 3.86 -0.41 -2.38
CA TYR A 150 2.97 -1.51 -2.73
C TYR A 150 2.21 -2.02 -1.50
N ARG A 151 1.06 -2.67 -1.73
CA ARG A 151 0.32 -3.37 -0.68
C ARG A 151 0.60 -4.85 -0.76
N TYR A 152 0.83 -5.51 0.38
CA TYR A 152 0.94 -6.96 0.42
C TYR A 152 -0.35 -7.65 -0.05
N THR A 153 -0.21 -8.82 -0.70
CA THR A 153 -1.35 -9.57 -1.27
C THR A 153 -2.15 -10.35 -0.25
N SER A 154 -1.65 -10.51 0.96
CA SER A 154 -2.29 -11.28 2.01
C SER A 154 -2.91 -10.41 3.10
N ALA A 155 -3.55 -11.05 4.07
CA ALA A 155 -4.43 -10.47 5.08
C ALA A 155 -3.84 -9.34 5.97
N CYS A 156 -2.56 -9.02 5.86
CA CYS A 156 -2.00 -7.90 6.61
C CYS A 156 -2.44 -6.53 6.06
N GLY A 157 -2.82 -6.46 4.79
CA GLY A 157 -3.43 -5.27 4.19
C GLY A 157 -2.59 -3.99 4.20
N ASN A 158 -1.38 -4.05 4.77
CA ASN A 158 -0.51 -2.89 4.94
C ASN A 158 0.23 -2.56 3.65
N PHE A 159 0.50 -1.26 3.48
CA PHE A 159 1.44 -0.79 2.48
C PHE A 159 2.89 -0.91 2.97
N GLU A 160 3.80 -1.08 2.04
CA GLU A 160 5.23 -1.17 2.30
C GLU A 160 6.01 -0.42 1.22
N MET A 161 7.21 0.07 1.55
CA MET A 161 8.12 0.64 0.57
C MET A 161 8.80 -0.47 -0.22
N GLY A 162 8.76 -0.36 -1.55
CA GLY A 162 9.56 -1.15 -2.44
C GLY A 162 10.90 -0.47 -2.76
N THR A 163 11.82 -1.23 -3.33
CA THR A 163 12.99 -0.65 -3.97
C THR A 163 12.62 -0.29 -5.40
N TYR A 164 12.85 0.95 -5.79
CA TYR A 164 12.63 1.36 -7.16
C TYR A 164 13.80 0.92 -8.04
N ASP A 165 13.66 -0.22 -8.65
CA ASP A 165 14.40 -0.60 -9.84
C ASP A 165 13.61 -1.67 -10.60
N PRO A 166 12.83 -1.30 -11.62
CA PRO A 166 12.05 -2.26 -12.42
C PRO A 166 12.94 -3.27 -13.18
N TYR A 167 14.25 -3.06 -13.19
CA TYR A 167 15.23 -3.96 -13.79
C TYR A 167 15.96 -4.85 -12.77
N ASP A 168 15.77 -4.61 -11.46
CA ASP A 168 16.33 -5.49 -10.43
C ASP A 168 15.39 -6.68 -10.17
N PRO A 169 15.76 -7.90 -10.62
CA PRO A 169 14.92 -9.08 -10.38
C PRO A 169 14.78 -9.47 -8.91
N GLY A 170 15.42 -8.75 -8.00
CA GLY A 170 15.28 -8.90 -6.55
C GLY A 170 14.43 -7.81 -5.91
N SER A 171 13.96 -6.82 -6.68
CA SER A 171 13.12 -5.76 -6.16
C SER A 171 11.68 -6.28 -5.91
N ALA A 172 11.00 -5.67 -4.95
CA ALA A 172 9.59 -5.93 -4.70
C ALA A 172 8.67 -5.20 -5.71
N ASP A 173 9.26 -4.58 -6.73
CA ASP A 173 8.55 -3.92 -7.81
C ASP A 173 7.97 -4.96 -8.76
N THR A 174 6.67 -5.07 -8.82
CA THR A 174 5.93 -6.14 -9.51
C THR A 174 4.83 -5.62 -10.42
N PRO A 175 5.09 -4.61 -11.31
CA PRO A 175 4.03 -4.03 -12.14
C PRO A 175 3.34 -5.11 -12.98
N GLY A 176 2.01 -5.15 -12.93
CA GLY A 176 1.18 -6.13 -13.63
C GLY A 176 1.24 -7.55 -13.09
N SER A 177 1.94 -7.78 -11.98
CA SER A 177 2.11 -9.09 -11.33
C SER A 177 1.59 -9.06 -9.90
N GLU A 178 1.59 -10.21 -9.24
CA GLU A 178 1.19 -10.31 -7.85
C GLU A 178 2.27 -9.75 -6.93
N ASN A 179 1.88 -8.81 -6.06
CA ASN A 179 2.76 -8.25 -5.04
C ASN A 179 3.23 -9.34 -4.05
N PRO A 180 4.34 -9.12 -3.34
CA PRO A 180 4.78 -10.06 -2.32
C PRO A 180 3.67 -10.39 -1.32
N ALA A 181 3.65 -11.64 -0.86
CA ALA A 181 2.85 -11.99 0.29
C ALA A 181 3.40 -11.27 1.54
N CYS A 182 2.50 -10.96 2.48
CA CYS A 182 2.92 -10.43 3.77
C CYS A 182 4.05 -11.28 4.36
N PRO A 183 5.17 -10.69 4.78
CA PRO A 183 6.14 -11.44 5.55
C PRO A 183 5.45 -11.89 6.83
N ILE A 184 5.18 -13.17 6.93
CA ILE A 184 4.57 -13.76 8.11
C ILE A 184 5.61 -13.67 9.23
N ASN A 185 5.68 -12.52 9.90
CA ASN A 185 6.40 -12.41 11.17
C ASN A 185 5.45 -12.83 12.30
N CYS A 186 4.97 -14.03 12.20
CA CYS A 186 4.05 -14.67 13.14
C CYS A 186 4.73 -15.94 13.67
N PRO A 187 5.71 -15.81 14.55
CA PRO A 187 6.44 -16.97 15.08
C PRO A 187 5.53 -18.01 15.72
N ALA A 188 4.32 -17.62 16.09
CA ALA A 188 3.30 -18.46 16.68
C ALA A 188 2.46 -19.26 15.68
N ASP A 189 2.49 -18.90 14.39
CA ASP A 189 1.91 -19.66 13.28
C ASP A 189 2.95 -20.67 12.79
N ILE A 190 2.96 -21.81 13.44
CA ILE A 190 4.01 -22.81 13.29
C ILE A 190 3.80 -23.67 12.05
N ASP A 191 2.55 -23.88 11.62
CA ASP A 191 2.24 -24.62 10.39
C ASP A 191 2.22 -23.74 9.15
N GLY A 192 2.29 -22.41 9.31
CA GLY A 192 2.41 -21.45 8.22
C GLY A 192 1.11 -21.27 7.42
N ASP A 193 -0.05 -21.54 8.02
CA ASP A 193 -1.34 -21.42 7.34
C ASP A 193 -1.92 -20.00 7.37
N GLY A 194 -1.23 -19.05 8.03
CA GLY A 194 -1.62 -17.65 8.18
C GLY A 194 -2.53 -17.38 9.36
N THR A 195 -2.73 -18.37 10.26
CA THR A 195 -3.63 -18.23 11.41
C THR A 195 -3.09 -19.00 12.62
N VAL A 196 -2.84 -18.30 13.71
CA VAL A 196 -2.51 -18.94 14.98
C VAL A 196 -3.75 -19.63 15.57
N ALA A 197 -3.76 -20.94 15.59
CA ALA A 197 -4.91 -21.76 15.92
C ALA A 197 -4.56 -23.01 16.76
N VAL A 198 -5.48 -23.96 16.84
CA VAL A 198 -5.27 -25.22 17.58
C VAL A 198 -4.16 -26.06 16.96
N THR A 199 -3.97 -26.01 15.64
CA THR A 199 -2.94 -26.76 14.91
C THR A 199 -1.55 -26.43 15.40
N ASP A 200 -1.24 -25.15 15.64
CA ASP A 200 0.04 -24.67 16.15
C ASP A 200 0.33 -25.19 17.56
N ILE A 201 -0.67 -25.13 18.43
CA ILE A 201 -0.54 -25.74 19.78
C ILE A 201 -0.26 -27.23 19.69
N LEU A 202 -0.91 -27.97 18.78
CA LEU A 202 -0.70 -29.39 18.63
C LEU A 202 0.72 -29.73 18.14
N ILE A 203 1.31 -28.87 17.27
CA ILE A 203 2.70 -29.01 16.85
C ILE A 203 3.64 -28.81 18.03
N LEU A 204 3.44 -27.74 18.83
CA LEU A 204 4.24 -27.53 20.06
C LEU A 204 4.12 -28.70 21.04
N ILE A 205 2.92 -29.19 21.27
CA ILE A 205 2.72 -30.36 22.13
C ILE A 205 3.46 -31.59 21.58
N GLY A 206 3.49 -31.76 20.25
CA GLY A 206 4.23 -32.83 19.59
C GLY A 206 5.74 -32.70 19.75
N GLY A 207 6.26 -31.50 19.91
CA GLY A 207 7.68 -31.19 20.16
C GLY A 207 8.05 -31.01 21.64
N TRP A 208 7.14 -31.24 22.55
CA TRP A 208 7.28 -30.96 23.98
C TRP A 208 8.57 -31.51 24.63
N GLY A 209 9.31 -30.62 25.30
CA GLY A 209 10.58 -30.97 25.94
C GLY A 209 11.74 -31.15 24.96
N GLY A 210 11.51 -30.92 23.66
CA GLY A 210 12.54 -30.83 22.66
C GLY A 210 13.27 -29.45 22.70
N ASN A 211 14.28 -29.32 21.88
CA ASN A 211 15.07 -28.09 21.74
C ASN A 211 15.11 -27.58 20.27
N ASP A 212 14.02 -27.81 19.55
CA ASP A 212 13.88 -27.33 18.19
C ASP A 212 13.72 -25.78 18.20
N PRO A 213 14.69 -25.03 17.63
CA PRO A 213 14.62 -23.56 17.63
C PRO A 213 13.41 -22.98 16.90
N ALA A 214 12.77 -23.74 16.01
CA ALA A 214 11.55 -23.31 15.32
C ALA A 214 10.32 -23.35 16.23
N HIS A 215 10.38 -24.09 17.34
CA HIS A 215 9.30 -24.28 18.29
C HIS A 215 9.61 -23.67 19.68
N ASP A 216 10.84 -23.25 19.92
CA ASP A 216 11.30 -22.53 21.13
C ASP A 216 11.06 -21.03 20.91
N LEU A 217 9.83 -20.59 21.13
CA LEU A 217 9.39 -19.22 20.83
C LEU A 217 9.84 -18.19 21.86
N ASP A 218 10.08 -18.63 23.12
CA ASP A 218 10.58 -17.75 24.18
C ASP A 218 12.11 -17.76 24.30
N GLY A 219 12.81 -18.66 23.57
CA GLY A 219 14.26 -18.73 23.49
C GLY A 219 14.91 -19.30 24.76
N ASP A 220 14.19 -20.04 25.58
CA ASP A 220 14.72 -20.61 26.83
C ASP A 220 15.54 -21.90 26.62
N GLY A 221 15.51 -22.45 25.41
CA GLY A 221 16.22 -23.65 24.98
C GLY A 221 15.41 -24.95 25.08
N ALA A 222 14.11 -24.85 25.35
CA ALA A 222 13.24 -26.02 25.39
C ALA A 222 11.79 -25.70 25.04
N VAL A 223 11.16 -26.53 24.22
CA VAL A 223 9.73 -26.38 23.91
C VAL A 223 8.89 -26.70 25.16
N GLY A 224 8.21 -25.69 25.69
CA GLY A 224 7.55 -25.75 26.98
C GLY A 224 6.28 -24.91 27.11
N VAL A 225 5.94 -24.58 28.35
CA VAL A 225 4.74 -23.79 28.68
C VAL A 225 4.85 -22.38 28.18
N GLY A 226 6.06 -21.80 28.18
CA GLY A 226 6.32 -20.44 27.69
C GLY A 226 5.88 -20.29 26.25
N ASP A 227 6.25 -21.23 25.40
CA ASP A 227 5.93 -21.24 23.97
C ASP A 227 4.44 -21.37 23.71
N ILE A 228 3.75 -22.24 24.44
CA ILE A 228 2.28 -22.35 24.36
C ILE A 228 1.60 -21.05 24.76
N LEU A 229 2.10 -20.35 25.77
CA LEU A 229 1.52 -19.06 26.17
C LEU A 229 1.72 -17.97 25.11
N ILE A 230 2.83 -18.00 24.36
CA ILE A 230 3.06 -17.11 23.21
C ILE A 230 2.03 -17.39 22.12
N VAL A 231 1.83 -18.68 21.75
CA VAL A 231 0.82 -19.07 20.74
C VAL A 231 -0.60 -18.66 21.18
N ILE A 232 -0.97 -18.90 22.44
CA ILE A 232 -2.29 -18.47 22.95
C ILE A 232 -2.43 -16.95 22.93
N GLY A 233 -1.35 -16.21 23.23
CA GLY A 233 -1.34 -14.75 23.23
C GLY A 233 -1.46 -14.13 21.83
N ALA A 234 -1.05 -14.86 20.81
CA ALA A 234 -1.09 -14.45 19.40
C ALA A 234 -2.30 -15.02 18.63
N TRP A 235 -3.29 -15.58 19.31
CA TRP A 235 -4.42 -16.27 18.71
C TRP A 235 -5.21 -15.46 17.69
N GLY A 236 -5.35 -15.96 16.47
CA GLY A 236 -6.09 -15.35 15.37
C GLY A 236 -5.30 -15.25 14.08
N PRO A 237 -5.77 -14.46 13.11
CA PRO A 237 -5.04 -14.27 11.87
C PRO A 237 -3.67 -13.61 12.12
N CYS A 238 -2.66 -14.05 11.42
CA CYS A 238 -1.40 -13.36 11.31
C CYS A 238 -1.55 -12.15 10.34
#